data_8c8e6dba61574413a1b10b54c545719a
#
_entry.id   8c8e6dba61574413a1b10b54c545719a
#
_cell.length_a   1.000
_cell.length_b   1.000
_cell.length_c   1.000
_cell.angle_alpha   90.00
_cell.angle_beta   90.00
_cell.angle_gamma   90.00
#
_symmetry.space_group_name_H-M   'P 1'
#
loop_
_entity.id
_entity.type
_entity.pdbx_description
1 polymer ?
#
loop_
_entity_poly.entity_id
_entity_poly.type
_entity_poly.pdbx_seq_one_letter_code
_entity_poly.pdbx_strand_id
1 'polypeptide(L)' 'MKTFRVEFYFDQGNTIVHNVQAVDKESALSKIPSNGTYEISDEQTGNIYRITINLVKYIIVSEL' A
#
# COMPACT_ATOMS: atom_id res chain seq x y z
N MET A 1 -15.36 -4.41 8.91
CA MET A 1 -13.96 -4.46 8.48
C MET A 1 -13.16 -3.40 9.18
N LYS A 2 -11.90 -3.66 9.39
CA LYS A 2 -10.96 -2.70 9.98
C LYS A 2 -10.22 -1.96 8.88
N THR A 3 -9.71 -0.79 9.23
CA THR A 3 -8.86 -0.02 8.32
C THR A 3 -7.41 -0.23 8.72
N PHE A 4 -6.57 -0.54 7.74
CA PHE A 4 -5.15 -0.74 7.95
C PHE A 4 -4.38 0.29 7.13
N ARG A 5 -3.29 0.76 7.70
CA ARG A 5 -2.37 1.64 7.02
C ARG A 5 -1.29 0.80 6.37
N VAL A 6 -1.13 0.95 5.06
CA VAL A 6 -0.14 0.23 4.29
C VAL A 6 0.91 1.24 3.82
N GLU A 7 2.16 1.00 4.21
CA GLU A 7 3.27 1.87 3.85
C GLU A 7 4.20 1.12 2.91
N PHE A 8 4.44 1.73 1.74
CA PHE A 8 5.34 1.18 0.73
C PHE A 8 6.65 1.95 0.82
N TYR A 9 7.75 1.25 1.08
CA TYR A 9 9.07 1.87 1.22
C TYR A 9 9.90 1.59 -0.02
N PHE A 10 10.39 2.67 -0.62
CA PHE A 10 11.27 2.62 -1.79
C PHE A 10 12.68 3.03 -1.37
N ASP A 11 13.59 3.11 -2.34
CA ASP A 11 14.96 3.55 -2.07
C ASP A 11 14.97 5.01 -1.62
N GLN A 12 16.02 5.37 -0.84
CA GLN A 12 16.31 6.74 -0.42
C GLN A 12 15.23 7.34 0.48
N GLY A 13 14.53 6.49 1.24
CA GLY A 13 13.57 6.95 2.21
C GLY A 13 12.23 7.40 1.64
N ASN A 14 12.01 7.21 0.36
CA ASN A 14 10.71 7.53 -0.24
C ASN A 14 9.65 6.55 0.24
N THR A 15 8.48 7.07 0.60
CA THR A 15 7.37 6.24 1.06
C THR A 15 6.06 6.70 0.43
N ILE A 16 5.15 5.75 0.26
CA ILE A 16 3.77 6.01 -0.14
C ILE A 16 2.88 5.32 0.88
N VAL A 17 1.86 6.02 1.34
CA VAL A 17 0.92 5.49 2.34
C VAL A 17 -0.46 5.36 1.71
N HIS A 18 -1.10 4.24 1.97
CA HIS A 18 -2.43 3.94 1.45
C HIS A 18 -3.21 3.16 2.49
N ASN A 19 -4.47 3.54 2.71
CA ASN A 19 -5.35 2.86 3.65
C ASN A 19 -6.15 1.79 2.93
N VAL A 20 -6.23 0.61 3.56
CA VAL A 20 -6.92 -0.55 2.99
C VAL A 20 -7.87 -1.10 4.05
N GLN A 21 -9.07 -1.47 3.64
CA GLN A 21 -10.02 -2.13 4.52
C GLN A 21 -9.91 -3.64 4.37
N ALA A 22 -9.81 -4.34 5.50
CA ALA A 22 -9.67 -5.79 5.53
C ALA A 22 -10.08 -6.31 6.89
N VAL A 23 -10.19 -7.64 7.02
CA VAL A 23 -10.55 -8.26 8.29
C VAL A 23 -9.36 -8.32 9.24
N ASP A 24 -8.15 -8.45 8.72
CA ASP A 24 -6.92 -8.49 9.50
C ASP A 24 -5.74 -8.03 8.66
N LYS A 25 -4.55 -7.97 9.30
CA LYS A 25 -3.34 -7.49 8.63
C LYS A 25 -2.95 -8.37 7.44
N GLU A 26 -3.08 -9.66 7.59
CA GLU A 26 -2.70 -10.59 6.54
C GLU A 26 -3.60 -10.44 5.32
N SER A 27 -4.90 -10.26 5.54
CA SER A 27 -5.84 -9.99 4.46
C SER A 27 -5.53 -8.67 3.77
N ALA A 28 -5.16 -7.63 4.53
CA ALA A 28 -4.76 -6.36 3.96
C ALA A 28 -3.53 -6.52 3.07
N LEU A 29 -2.53 -7.26 3.56
CA LEU A 29 -1.31 -7.49 2.79
C LEU A 29 -1.59 -8.30 1.54
N SER A 30 -2.48 -9.27 1.60
CA SER A 30 -2.79 -10.12 0.45
C SER A 30 -3.45 -9.38 -0.71
N LYS A 31 -4.01 -8.20 -0.44
CA LYS A 31 -4.57 -7.36 -1.50
C LYS A 31 -3.48 -6.69 -2.35
N ILE A 32 -2.25 -6.68 -1.87
CA ILE A 32 -1.12 -6.09 -2.58
C ILE A 32 -0.45 -7.20 -3.39
N PRO A 33 -0.29 -7.03 -4.70
CA PRO A 33 0.38 -8.07 -5.49
C PRO A 33 1.86 -8.18 -5.12
N SER A 34 2.44 -9.34 -5.38
CA SER A 34 3.86 -9.58 -5.11
C SER A 34 4.76 -9.14 -6.26
N ASN A 35 4.19 -8.83 -7.40
CA ASN A 35 4.95 -8.34 -8.55
C ASN A 35 4.02 -7.53 -9.45
N GLY A 36 4.56 -6.93 -10.52
CA GLY A 36 3.79 -6.14 -11.46
C GLY A 36 3.52 -4.74 -10.95
N THR A 37 2.37 -4.21 -11.24
CA THR A 37 1.98 -2.85 -10.85
C THR A 37 0.75 -2.88 -9.97
N TYR A 38 0.63 -1.84 -9.15
CA TYR A 38 -0.51 -1.66 -8.26
C TYR A 38 -0.93 -0.20 -8.29
N GLU A 39 -2.22 0.06 -8.47
CA GLU A 39 -2.74 1.42 -8.55
C GLU A 39 -3.44 1.80 -7.27
N ILE A 40 -3.15 3.00 -6.80
CA ILE A 40 -3.73 3.59 -5.60
C ILE A 40 -4.43 4.87 -6.00
N SER A 41 -5.68 5.03 -5.58
CA SER A 41 -6.42 6.28 -5.75
C SER A 41 -6.45 7.03 -4.43
N ASP A 42 -6.00 8.28 -4.45
CA ASP A 42 -6.06 9.16 -3.29
C ASP A 42 -7.35 9.97 -3.37
N GLU A 43 -8.29 9.66 -2.48
CA GLU A 43 -9.60 10.32 -2.51
C GLU A 43 -9.53 11.78 -2.15
N GLN A 44 -8.54 12.19 -1.36
CA GLN A 44 -8.42 13.57 -0.92
C GLN A 44 -7.90 14.48 -2.02
N THR A 45 -6.94 14.01 -2.80
CA THR A 45 -6.33 14.83 -3.86
C THR A 45 -6.87 14.49 -5.24
N GLY A 46 -7.51 13.34 -5.40
CA GLY A 46 -7.92 12.84 -6.70
C GLY A 46 -6.80 12.27 -7.53
N ASN A 47 -5.60 12.15 -6.96
CA ASN A 47 -4.45 11.61 -7.67
C ASN A 47 -4.53 10.09 -7.74
N ILE A 48 -3.97 9.55 -8.82
CA ILE A 48 -3.82 8.11 -8.99
C ILE A 48 -2.34 7.81 -9.09
N TYR A 49 -1.87 6.86 -8.26
CA TYR A 49 -0.48 6.43 -8.26
C TYR A 49 -0.42 5.02 -8.84
N ARG A 50 0.48 4.81 -9.77
CA ARG A 50 0.79 3.47 -10.26
C ARG A 50 2.17 3.10 -9.74
N ILE A 51 2.21 2.06 -8.91
CA ILE A 51 3.43 1.64 -8.25
C ILE A 51 3.96 0.39 -8.95
N THR A 52 5.27 0.38 -9.24
CA THR A 52 5.93 -0.84 -9.71
C THR A 52 6.39 -1.61 -8.47
N ILE A 53 5.74 -2.73 -8.21
CA ILE A 53 5.95 -3.45 -6.95
C ILE A 53 7.39 -3.94 -6.81
N ASN A 54 8.04 -4.28 -7.92
CA ASN A 54 9.43 -4.75 -7.89
C ASN A 54 10.41 -3.70 -7.36
N LEU A 55 10.02 -2.43 -7.36
CA LEU A 55 10.86 -1.35 -6.83
C LEU A 55 10.62 -1.09 -5.35
N VAL A 56 9.64 -1.73 -4.76
CA VAL A 56 9.34 -1.58 -3.33
C VAL A 56 10.27 -2.48 -2.54
N LYS A 57 10.97 -1.89 -1.57
CA LYS A 57 11.88 -2.66 -0.72
C LYS A 57 11.13 -3.50 0.28
N TYR A 58 10.14 -2.88 0.94
CA TYR A 58 9.31 -3.60 1.92
C TYR A 58 8.02 -2.84 2.14
N ILE A 59 7.05 -3.53 2.71
CA ILE A 59 5.73 -3.00 2.98
C ILE A 59 5.45 -3.22 4.47
N ILE A 60 4.93 -2.18 5.12
CA ILE A 60 4.50 -2.27 6.52
C ILE A 60 2.98 -2.13 6.55
N VAL A 61 2.32 -3.06 7.21
CA VAL A 61 0.87 -3.00 7.43
C VAL A 61 0.64 -2.78 8.92
N SER A 62 -0.05 -1.69 9.24
CA SER A 62 -0.36 -1.33 10.63
C SER A 62 -1.85 -1.12 10.79
N GLU A 63 -2.37 -1.48 11.96
CA GLU A 63 -3.77 -1.20 12.29
C GLU A 63 -3.90 0.26 12.70
N LEU A 64 -4.92 0.92 12.14
CA LEU A 64 -5.22 2.30 12.53
C LEU A 64 -5.93 2.40 13.85
#